data_64c37162c5d53982731949e2157ef249
#
_entry.id   64c37162c5d53982731949e2157ef249
#
_cell.length_a   1.000
_cell.length_b   1.000
_cell.length_c   1.000
_cell.angle_alpha   90.00
_cell.angle_beta   90.00
_cell.angle_gamma   90.00
#
_symmetry.space_group_name_H-M   'P 1'
#
loop_
_entity.id
_entity.type
_entity.pdbx_description
1 polymer ?
#
loop_
_entity_poly.entity_id
_entity_poly.type
_entity_poly.pdbx_seq_one_letter_code
_entity_poly.pdbx_strand_id
1 'polypeptide(L)'
;MVITKGAHSQAQIKKLKKKITLCLSRDRFFLKRELDRLLNEQRQGKMNDEKFLQLADKITYSLQKKENRQASIPTLVFPDLPISERKDEIAQLISAHQVVIVCGETGSGKTTQLPKICLSVGRGCAGFIGHTQPRRIAARTVANRIVEELGETMGQSVGYKIRFHDKTQERSL
;
A
#
# COMPACT_ATOMS: atom_id res chain seq x y z
N MET A 1 -0.44 -28.89 13.33
CA MET A 1 -1.15 -28.20 14.44
C MET A 1 -2.61 -28.65 14.38
N VAL A 2 -3.02 -29.52 15.31
CA VAL A 2 -4.35 -30.16 15.32
C VAL A 2 -5.40 -29.10 15.58
N ILE A 3 -6.27 -28.85 14.62
CA ILE A 3 -7.40 -27.93 14.77
C ILE A 3 -8.51 -28.74 15.46
N THR A 4 -8.69 -28.52 16.75
CA THR A 4 -9.84 -29.04 17.49
C THR A 4 -11.11 -28.46 16.90
N LYS A 5 -12.05 -29.35 16.50
CA LYS A 5 -13.43 -29.01 16.09
C LYS A 5 -14.11 -28.32 17.28
N GLY A 6 -14.21 -26.99 17.21
CA GLY A 6 -14.87 -26.20 18.26
C GLY A 6 -14.86 -24.70 17.89
N ALA A 7 -15.78 -23.95 18.46
CA ALA A 7 -15.92 -22.50 18.24
C ALA A 7 -14.56 -21.79 18.29
N HIS A 8 -14.24 -20.99 17.27
CA HIS A 8 -13.00 -20.20 17.29
C HIS A 8 -12.97 -19.31 18.52
N SER A 9 -11.85 -19.40 19.28
CA SER A 9 -11.73 -18.66 20.53
C SER A 9 -11.73 -17.14 20.28
N GLN A 10 -12.19 -16.37 21.26
CA GLN A 10 -12.15 -14.90 21.25
C GLN A 10 -10.74 -14.38 20.91
N ALA A 11 -9.69 -15.06 21.41
CA ALA A 11 -8.29 -14.73 21.13
C ALA A 11 -7.93 -14.91 19.64
N GLN A 12 -8.38 -16.00 19.01
CA GLN A 12 -8.17 -16.26 17.58
C GLN A 12 -8.87 -15.20 16.71
N ILE A 13 -10.12 -14.86 17.04
CA ILE A 13 -10.88 -13.82 16.34
C ILE A 13 -10.18 -12.46 16.46
N LYS A 14 -9.71 -12.09 17.65
CA LYS A 14 -8.96 -10.85 17.88
C LYS A 14 -7.68 -10.81 17.04
N LYS A 15 -6.97 -11.94 16.95
CA LYS A 15 -5.76 -12.09 16.12
C LYS A 15 -6.07 -11.92 14.64
N LEU A 16 -7.16 -12.51 14.12
CA LEU A 16 -7.58 -12.34 12.72
C LEU A 16 -7.97 -10.89 12.42
N LYS A 17 -8.74 -10.24 13.30
CA LYS A 17 -9.08 -8.80 13.16
C LYS A 17 -7.82 -7.94 13.08
N LYS A 18 -6.83 -8.16 13.93
CA LYS A 18 -5.55 -7.45 13.89
C LYS A 18 -4.79 -7.73 12.59
N LYS A 19 -4.75 -8.97 12.11
CA LYS A 19 -4.10 -9.32 10.84
C LYS A 19 -4.77 -8.61 9.66
N ILE A 20 -6.10 -8.54 9.62
CA ILE A 20 -6.85 -7.85 8.55
C ILE A 20 -6.46 -6.37 8.46
N THR A 21 -6.22 -5.69 9.59
CA THR A 21 -5.78 -4.27 9.54
C THR A 21 -4.40 -4.09 8.92
N LEU A 22 -3.60 -5.13 8.87
CA LEU A 22 -2.26 -5.13 8.28
C LEU A 22 -2.25 -5.53 6.79
N CYS A 23 -3.32 -6.10 6.27
CA CYS A 23 -3.45 -6.51 4.87
C CYS A 23 -3.38 -5.33 3.88
N LEU A 24 -3.34 -5.64 2.59
CA LEU A 24 -3.49 -4.65 1.52
C LEU A 24 -4.79 -3.86 1.72
N SER A 25 -4.75 -2.55 1.50
CA SER A 25 -5.88 -1.64 1.73
C SER A 25 -7.14 -2.05 0.97
N ARG A 26 -6.99 -2.54 -0.26
CA ARG A 26 -8.09 -3.02 -1.11
C ARG A 26 -8.80 -4.25 -0.55
N ASP A 27 -8.08 -5.10 0.21
CA ASP A 27 -8.61 -6.38 0.69
C ASP A 27 -9.28 -6.24 2.07
N ARG A 28 -8.90 -5.24 2.86
CA ARG A 28 -9.35 -5.07 4.26
C ARG A 28 -10.86 -5.06 4.43
N PHE A 29 -11.55 -4.33 3.56
CA PHE A 29 -13.02 -4.21 3.63
C PHE A 29 -13.69 -5.56 3.41
N PHE A 30 -13.30 -6.27 2.36
CA PHE A 30 -13.89 -7.57 2.02
C PHE A 30 -13.55 -8.65 3.05
N LEU A 31 -12.30 -8.72 3.51
CA LEU A 31 -11.86 -9.67 4.53
C LEU A 31 -12.57 -9.42 5.87
N LYS A 32 -12.76 -8.16 6.26
CA LYS A 32 -13.52 -7.80 7.45
C LYS A 32 -14.98 -8.24 7.34
N ARG A 33 -15.62 -7.91 6.23
CA ARG A 33 -17.02 -8.28 5.97
C ARG A 33 -17.22 -9.81 5.94
N GLU A 34 -16.29 -10.55 5.34
CA GLU A 34 -16.32 -12.01 5.32
C GLU A 34 -16.15 -12.59 6.73
N LEU A 35 -15.23 -12.06 7.53
CA LEU A 35 -15.08 -12.46 8.94
C LEU A 35 -16.36 -12.20 9.75
N ASP A 36 -16.94 -11.01 9.65
CA ASP A 36 -18.15 -10.64 10.38
C ASP A 36 -19.33 -11.54 9.98
N ARG A 37 -19.45 -11.94 8.70
CA ARG A 37 -20.44 -12.92 8.24
C ARG A 37 -20.23 -14.28 8.88
N LEU A 38 -19.00 -14.81 8.86
CA LEU A 38 -18.68 -16.12 9.46
C LEU A 38 -18.93 -16.13 10.97
N LEU A 39 -18.66 -15.04 11.67
CA LEU A 39 -18.96 -14.92 13.09
C LEU A 39 -20.48 -14.93 13.38
N ASN A 40 -21.29 -14.36 12.50
CA ASN A 40 -22.74 -14.42 12.62
C ASN A 40 -23.27 -15.84 12.32
N GLU A 41 -22.74 -16.52 11.29
CA GLU A 41 -23.06 -17.92 11.00
C GLU A 41 -22.72 -18.83 12.21
N GLN A 42 -21.55 -18.59 12.85
CA GLN A 42 -21.13 -19.31 14.06
C GLN A 42 -22.10 -19.12 15.22
N ARG A 43 -22.57 -17.87 15.46
CA ARG A 43 -23.55 -17.57 16.52
C ARG A 43 -24.89 -18.26 16.31
N GLN A 44 -25.25 -18.54 15.05
CA GLN A 44 -26.46 -19.27 14.66
C GLN A 44 -26.27 -20.81 14.66
N GLY A 45 -25.14 -21.32 15.15
CA GLY A 45 -24.83 -22.74 15.15
C GLY A 45 -24.46 -23.34 13.78
N LYS A 46 -24.31 -22.49 12.76
CA LYS A 46 -23.93 -22.89 11.38
C LYS A 46 -22.43 -22.72 11.16
N MET A 47 -21.63 -23.39 11.98
CA MET A 47 -20.18 -23.28 11.87
C MET A 47 -19.65 -24.02 10.64
N ASN A 48 -18.73 -23.40 9.91
CA ASN A 48 -18.02 -23.98 8.79
C ASN A 48 -16.51 -23.68 8.91
N ASP A 49 -15.77 -24.65 9.46
CA ASP A 49 -14.32 -24.55 9.67
C ASP A 49 -13.56 -24.35 8.36
N GLU A 50 -14.03 -24.92 7.26
CA GLU A 50 -13.40 -24.78 5.93
C GLU A 50 -13.43 -23.33 5.46
N LYS A 51 -14.55 -22.62 5.64
CA LYS A 51 -14.64 -21.19 5.29
C LYS A 51 -13.70 -20.32 6.14
N PHE A 52 -13.52 -20.65 7.43
CA PHE A 52 -12.55 -19.94 8.28
C PHE A 52 -11.11 -20.18 7.82
N LEU A 53 -10.77 -21.40 7.39
CA LEU A 53 -9.47 -21.70 6.79
C LEU A 53 -9.25 -20.91 5.51
N GLN A 54 -10.21 -20.90 4.60
CA GLN A 54 -10.16 -20.12 3.36
C GLN A 54 -9.97 -18.62 3.63
N LEU A 55 -10.65 -18.08 4.64
CA LEU A 55 -10.44 -16.68 5.06
C LEU A 55 -9.02 -16.46 5.60
N ALA A 56 -8.49 -17.39 6.42
CA ALA A 56 -7.14 -17.30 6.94
C ALA A 56 -6.08 -17.33 5.82
N ASP A 57 -6.29 -18.15 4.80
CA ASP A 57 -5.42 -18.21 3.61
C ASP A 57 -5.45 -16.92 2.80
N LYS A 58 -6.64 -16.33 2.58
CA LYS A 58 -6.79 -15.02 1.93
C LYS A 58 -6.06 -13.91 2.70
N ILE A 59 -6.17 -13.91 4.03
CA ILE A 59 -5.46 -12.95 4.89
C ILE A 59 -3.95 -13.15 4.75
N THR A 60 -3.47 -14.39 4.81
CA THR A 60 -2.04 -14.73 4.69
C THR A 60 -1.50 -14.31 3.32
N TYR A 61 -2.23 -14.57 2.25
CA TYR A 61 -1.87 -14.15 0.90
C TYR A 61 -1.77 -12.62 0.76
N SER A 62 -2.74 -11.89 1.32
CA SER A 62 -2.72 -10.42 1.30
C SER A 62 -1.54 -9.83 2.08
N LEU A 63 -1.20 -10.42 3.23
CA LEU A 63 -0.03 -10.05 4.02
C LEU A 63 1.27 -10.31 3.26
N GLN A 64 1.42 -11.50 2.67
CA GLN A 64 2.60 -11.87 1.90
C GLN A 64 2.82 -10.93 0.70
N LYS A 65 1.74 -10.59 -0.02
CA LYS A 65 1.83 -9.58 -1.10
C LYS A 65 2.30 -8.23 -0.59
N LYS A 66 1.82 -7.77 0.56
CA LYS A 66 2.29 -6.52 1.16
C LYS A 66 3.77 -6.59 1.54
N GLU A 67 4.20 -7.68 2.15
CA GLU A 67 5.61 -7.90 2.52
C GLU A 67 6.49 -7.92 1.27
N ASN A 68 6.09 -8.63 0.21
CA ASN A 68 6.80 -8.64 -1.06
C ASN A 68 6.92 -7.23 -1.68
N ARG A 69 5.85 -6.41 -1.61
CA ARG A 69 5.90 -5.01 -2.06
C ARG A 69 6.85 -4.17 -1.21
N GLN A 70 6.87 -4.38 0.09
CA GLN A 70 7.80 -3.69 0.99
C GLN A 70 9.25 -4.07 0.71
N ALA A 71 9.52 -5.35 0.47
CA ALA A 71 10.85 -5.84 0.11
C ALA A 71 11.31 -5.37 -1.29
N SER A 72 10.37 -4.99 -2.16
CA SER A 72 10.67 -4.50 -3.51
C SER A 72 10.82 -2.97 -3.60
N ILE A 73 10.77 -2.24 -2.49
CA ILE A 73 11.05 -0.80 -2.49
C ILE A 73 12.51 -0.59 -2.92
N PRO A 74 12.76 0.21 -3.99
CA PRO A 74 14.11 0.46 -4.46
C PRO A 74 14.88 1.34 -3.46
N THR A 75 16.20 1.38 -3.61
CA THR A 75 17.03 2.34 -2.87
C THR A 75 16.64 3.76 -3.23
N LEU A 76 16.21 4.53 -2.24
CA LEU A 76 15.75 5.90 -2.44
C LEU A 76 16.94 6.85 -2.41
N VAL A 77 17.25 7.43 -3.57
CA VAL A 77 18.26 8.48 -3.71
C VAL A 77 17.56 9.83 -3.83
N PHE A 78 17.97 10.80 -3.01
CA PHE A 78 17.45 12.16 -3.04
C PHE A 78 18.54 13.06 -3.59
N PRO A 79 18.35 13.68 -4.79
CA PRO A 79 19.28 14.64 -5.33
C PRO A 79 19.34 15.91 -4.47
N ASP A 80 20.38 16.71 -4.66
CA ASP A 80 20.54 17.98 -3.98
C ASP A 80 19.52 19.01 -4.52
N LEU A 81 18.38 19.08 -3.84
CA LEU A 81 17.23 19.93 -4.18
C LEU A 81 16.66 20.52 -2.88
N PRO A 82 16.08 21.73 -2.92
CA PRO A 82 15.55 22.39 -1.72
C PRO A 82 14.57 21.54 -0.90
N ILE A 83 13.76 20.68 -1.55
CA ILE A 83 12.85 19.79 -0.83
C ILE A 83 13.59 18.63 -0.14
N SER A 84 14.74 18.21 -0.67
CA SER A 84 15.52 17.11 -0.13
C SER A 84 16.13 17.44 1.24
N GLU A 85 16.46 18.70 1.48
CA GLU A 85 16.91 19.18 2.78
C GLU A 85 15.84 19.04 3.87
N ARG A 86 14.56 19.14 3.49
CA ARG A 86 13.42 19.03 4.41
C ARG A 86 12.70 17.68 4.34
N LYS A 87 13.30 16.66 3.70
CA LYS A 87 12.64 15.37 3.48
C LYS A 87 12.17 14.67 4.78
N ASP A 88 12.99 14.76 5.83
CA ASP A 88 12.70 14.08 7.10
C ASP A 88 11.55 14.78 7.85
N GLU A 89 11.49 16.10 7.82
CA GLU A 89 10.36 16.88 8.35
C GLU A 89 9.07 16.55 7.60
N ILE A 90 9.11 16.54 6.27
CA ILE A 90 7.95 16.20 5.42
C ILE A 90 7.51 14.77 5.69
N ALA A 91 8.45 13.82 5.83
CA ALA A 91 8.17 12.43 6.15
C ALA A 91 7.45 12.27 7.50
N GLN A 92 7.88 13.03 8.53
CA GLN A 92 7.22 13.06 9.83
C GLN A 92 5.80 13.62 9.73
N LEU A 93 5.60 14.71 9.00
CA LEU A 93 4.27 15.29 8.78
C LEU A 93 3.33 14.33 8.05
N ILE A 94 3.80 13.65 6.98
CA ILE A 94 3.03 12.65 6.25
C ILE A 94 2.65 11.45 7.15
N SER A 95 3.50 11.11 8.10
CA SER A 95 3.22 10.02 9.05
C SER A 95 2.20 10.42 10.11
N ALA A 96 2.26 11.66 10.58
CA ALA A 96 1.45 12.16 11.69
C ALA A 96 0.08 12.70 11.25
N HIS A 97 -0.05 13.19 10.01
CA HIS A 97 -1.25 13.90 9.55
C HIS A 97 -1.89 13.23 8.34
N GLN A 98 -3.22 13.33 8.26
CA GLN A 98 -3.99 12.83 7.12
C GLN A 98 -3.84 13.73 5.89
N VAL A 99 -3.66 15.03 6.09
CA VAL A 99 -3.48 16.04 5.03
C VAL A 99 -2.25 16.85 5.34
N VAL A 100 -1.37 16.99 4.35
CA VAL A 100 -0.16 17.81 4.42
C VAL A 100 -0.12 18.72 3.19
N ILE A 101 0.11 20.00 3.39
CA ILE A 101 0.28 20.98 2.31
C ILE A 101 1.76 21.38 2.26
N VAL A 102 2.40 21.11 1.11
CA VAL A 102 3.81 21.44 0.89
C VAL A 102 3.89 22.55 -0.14
N CYS A 103 4.24 23.75 0.32
CA CYS A 103 4.48 24.94 -0.51
C CYS A 103 5.97 25.10 -0.80
N GLY A 104 6.29 25.69 -1.93
CA GLY A 104 7.68 26.00 -2.33
C GLY A 104 7.74 26.43 -3.79
N GLU A 105 8.86 26.98 -4.20
CA GLU A 105 9.08 27.50 -5.55
C GLU A 105 9.01 26.42 -6.63
N THR A 106 8.76 26.86 -7.87
CA THR A 106 8.85 25.98 -9.04
C THR A 106 10.31 25.53 -9.19
N GLY A 107 10.51 24.24 -9.49
CA GLY A 107 11.86 23.69 -9.58
C GLY A 107 12.44 23.13 -8.26
N SER A 108 11.82 23.38 -7.10
CA SER A 108 12.31 22.85 -5.80
C SER A 108 12.24 21.31 -5.66
N GLY A 109 11.78 20.58 -6.67
CA GLY A 109 11.74 19.11 -6.67
C GLY A 109 10.46 18.48 -6.10
N LYS A 110 9.45 19.26 -5.67
CA LYS A 110 8.22 18.72 -5.04
C LYS A 110 7.60 17.56 -5.81
N THR A 111 7.42 17.73 -7.09
CA THR A 111 6.71 16.77 -7.95
C THR A 111 7.43 15.43 -8.05
N THR A 112 8.76 15.41 -8.05
CA THR A 112 9.54 14.17 -8.18
C THR A 112 9.94 13.57 -6.83
N GLN A 113 10.12 14.39 -5.80
CA GLN A 113 10.63 13.92 -4.52
C GLN A 113 9.52 13.52 -3.53
N LEU A 114 8.34 14.17 -3.54
CA LEU A 114 7.24 13.82 -2.64
C LEU A 114 6.80 12.34 -2.74
N PRO A 115 6.67 11.74 -3.94
CA PRO A 115 6.38 10.30 -4.03
C PRO A 115 7.44 9.44 -3.37
N LYS A 116 8.72 9.77 -3.49
CA LYS A 116 9.83 9.05 -2.84
C LYS A 116 9.81 9.24 -1.32
N ILE A 117 9.49 10.44 -0.83
CA ILE A 117 9.29 10.68 0.60
C ILE A 117 8.10 9.87 1.13
N CYS A 118 7.03 9.72 0.37
CA CYS A 118 5.93 8.82 0.73
C CYS A 118 6.38 7.36 0.82
N LEU A 119 7.23 6.89 -0.11
CA LEU A 119 7.80 5.53 -0.07
C LEU A 119 8.68 5.34 1.17
N SER A 120 9.51 6.32 1.56
CA SER A 120 10.40 6.22 2.71
C SER A 120 9.66 5.99 4.03
N VAL A 121 8.42 6.45 4.15
CA VAL A 121 7.53 6.19 5.31
C VAL A 121 6.62 4.99 5.12
N GLY A 122 6.92 4.11 4.16
CA GLY A 122 6.19 2.86 3.92
C GLY A 122 4.83 3.03 3.24
N ARG A 123 4.51 4.21 2.71
CA ARG A 123 3.37 4.35 1.79
C ARG A 123 3.69 3.57 0.51
N GLY A 124 2.68 3.15 -0.22
CA GLY A 124 2.88 2.29 -1.39
C GLY A 124 2.79 0.78 -1.07
N CYS A 125 3.25 0.31 0.09
CA CYS A 125 3.25 -1.13 0.44
C CYS A 125 1.84 -1.70 0.57
N ALA A 126 0.95 -1.02 1.28
CA ALA A 126 -0.42 -1.48 1.50
C ALA A 126 -1.42 -1.07 0.41
N GLY A 127 -1.04 -0.13 -0.45
CA GLY A 127 -1.85 0.42 -1.55
C GLY A 127 -0.95 1.22 -2.48
N PHE A 128 -1.53 1.90 -3.46
CA PHE A 128 -0.76 2.76 -4.36
C PHE A 128 -0.53 4.16 -3.78
N ILE A 129 0.57 4.79 -4.17
CA ILE A 129 0.76 6.23 -4.07
C ILE A 129 0.23 6.84 -5.37
N GLY A 130 -0.92 7.50 -5.29
CA GLY A 130 -1.52 8.17 -6.44
C GLY A 130 -0.94 9.57 -6.60
N HIS A 131 -0.27 9.82 -7.73
CA HIS A 131 0.26 11.14 -8.08
C HIS A 131 -0.47 11.70 -9.29
N THR A 132 -1.34 12.70 -9.10
CA THR A 132 -2.14 13.28 -10.17
C THR A 132 -1.44 14.43 -10.86
N GLN A 133 -1.55 14.48 -12.19
CA GLN A 133 -1.02 15.54 -13.03
C GLN A 133 -2.09 16.04 -14.00
N PRO A 134 -2.27 17.35 -14.20
CA PRO A 134 -3.34 17.89 -15.04
C PRO A 134 -3.14 17.60 -16.55
N ARG A 135 -1.89 17.38 -16.98
CA ARG A 135 -1.54 17.16 -18.38
C ARG A 135 -0.98 15.76 -18.58
N ARG A 136 -1.42 15.06 -19.64
CA ARG A 136 -0.94 13.71 -19.98
C ARG A 136 0.58 13.63 -20.17
N ILE A 137 1.16 14.67 -20.82
CA ILE A 137 2.61 14.75 -21.00
C ILE A 137 3.31 14.85 -19.66
N ALA A 138 2.82 15.70 -18.73
CA ALA A 138 3.39 15.84 -17.39
C ALA A 138 3.35 14.52 -16.61
N ALA A 139 2.26 13.77 -16.66
CA ALA A 139 2.17 12.46 -16.01
C ALA A 139 3.26 11.49 -16.50
N ARG A 140 3.50 11.43 -17.82
CA ARG A 140 4.56 10.58 -18.41
C ARG A 140 5.95 11.07 -18.02
N THR A 141 6.21 12.37 -18.17
CA THR A 141 7.54 12.96 -17.93
C THR A 141 7.93 12.81 -16.46
N VAL A 142 7.01 13.08 -15.53
CA VAL A 142 7.24 12.92 -14.09
C VAL A 142 7.50 11.45 -13.75
N ALA A 143 6.69 10.53 -14.28
CA ALA A 143 6.90 9.10 -14.05
C ALA A 143 8.26 8.63 -14.58
N ASN A 144 8.65 9.02 -15.82
CA ASN A 144 9.96 8.70 -16.37
C ASN A 144 11.10 9.25 -15.50
N ARG A 145 10.99 10.50 -15.05
CA ARG A 145 12.00 11.11 -14.20
C ARG A 145 12.17 10.38 -12.86
N ILE A 146 11.07 9.96 -12.23
CA ILE A 146 11.14 9.18 -10.98
C ILE A 146 11.79 7.80 -11.25
N VAL A 147 11.43 7.14 -12.36
CA VAL A 147 12.03 5.86 -12.77
C VAL A 147 13.55 5.98 -12.97
N GLU A 148 14.00 7.03 -13.68
CA GLU A 148 15.44 7.32 -13.86
C GLU A 148 16.14 7.51 -12.52
N GLU A 149 15.57 8.30 -11.62
CA GLU A 149 16.14 8.55 -10.29
C GLU A 149 16.17 7.30 -9.38
N LEU A 150 15.28 6.34 -9.62
CA LEU A 150 15.26 5.06 -8.89
C LEU A 150 16.11 3.98 -9.55
N GLY A 151 16.65 4.23 -10.74
CA GLY A 151 17.43 3.25 -11.52
C GLY A 151 16.59 2.03 -11.96
N GLU A 152 15.30 2.21 -12.16
CA GLU A 152 14.34 1.15 -12.51
C GLU A 152 13.86 1.26 -13.95
N THR A 153 13.00 0.34 -14.37
CA THR A 153 12.24 0.41 -15.61
C THR A 153 10.76 0.73 -15.36
N MET A 154 10.13 1.41 -16.33
CA MET A 154 8.72 1.77 -16.24
C MET A 154 7.82 0.53 -16.05
N GLY A 155 6.92 0.59 -15.07
CA GLY A 155 6.04 -0.51 -14.70
C GLY A 155 6.55 -1.36 -13.53
N GLN A 156 7.78 -1.15 -13.04
CA GLN A 156 8.24 -1.74 -11.78
C GLN A 156 7.57 -1.03 -10.59
N SER A 157 8.33 -0.28 -9.78
CA SER A 157 7.75 0.47 -8.67
C SER A 157 6.90 1.65 -9.15
N VAL A 158 7.24 2.24 -10.29
CA VAL A 158 6.56 3.40 -10.87
C VAL A 158 5.87 3.04 -12.16
N GLY A 159 4.62 3.45 -12.29
CA GLY A 159 3.84 3.39 -13.51
C GLY A 159 3.06 4.68 -13.74
N TYR A 160 2.46 4.82 -14.90
CA TYR A 160 1.52 5.90 -15.16
C TYR A 160 0.26 5.37 -15.86
N LYS A 161 -0.85 6.05 -15.63
CA LYS A 161 -2.11 5.80 -16.31
C LYS A 161 -2.66 7.08 -16.91
N ILE A 162 -2.82 7.07 -18.22
CA ILE A 162 -3.43 8.18 -18.99
C ILE A 162 -4.50 7.58 -19.91
N ARG A 163 -5.32 8.43 -20.52
CA ARG A 163 -6.35 7.96 -21.45
C ARG A 163 -5.72 7.10 -22.55
N PHE A 164 -6.18 5.86 -22.69
CA PHE A 164 -5.75 4.82 -23.65
C PHE A 164 -4.37 4.19 -23.38
N HIS A 165 -3.63 4.57 -22.35
CA HIS A 165 -2.36 3.95 -22.01
C HIS A 165 -2.26 3.72 -20.50
N ASP A 166 -2.01 2.46 -20.13
CA ASP A 166 -1.75 2.04 -18.76
C ASP A 166 -0.40 1.31 -18.72
N LYS A 167 0.54 1.83 -17.97
CA LYS A 167 1.87 1.28 -17.72
C LYS A 167 2.06 0.97 -16.24
N THR A 168 0.97 0.65 -15.54
CA THR A 168 1.02 0.13 -14.18
C THR A 168 1.08 -1.39 -14.20
N GLN A 169 1.75 -1.98 -13.22
CA GLN A 169 1.84 -3.41 -13.01
C GLN A 169 1.46 -3.75 -11.56
N GLU A 170 1.31 -5.04 -11.26
CA GLU A 170 0.99 -5.49 -9.91
C GLU A 170 2.06 -5.09 -8.87
N ARG A 171 3.30 -4.90 -9.32
CA ARG A 171 4.45 -4.45 -8.51
C ARG A 171 4.47 -2.95 -8.26
N SER A 172 3.73 -2.12 -9.02
CA SER A 172 3.73 -0.66 -8.83
C SER A 172 3.29 -0.29 -7.41
N LEU A 173 3.97 0.70 -6.81
CA LEU A 173 3.89 1.09 -5.39
C LEU A 173 3.01 2.33 -5.16
#